data_9f3448e929bfdb972afa03dd4f6a4299
#
_entry.id   9f3448e929bfdb972afa03dd4f6a4299
#
_cell.length_a   1.000
_cell.length_b   1.000
_cell.length_c   1.000
_cell.angle_alpha   90.00
_cell.angle_beta   90.00
_cell.angle_gamma   90.00
#
_symmetry.space_group_name_H-M   'P 1'
#
loop_
_entity.id
_entity.type
_entity.pdbx_description
1 polymer ?
#
loop_
_entity_poly.entity_id
_entity_poly.type
_entity_poly.pdbx_seq_one_letter_code
_entity_poly.pdbx_strand_id
1 'polypeptide(L)'
;MKKLAVCLLIVLLSCSFVFATGEKESKGGEKEVVIGVFEPQTGENGGGGYQEVLGIRYANQQYPTVTIKGETYKVRLVEADNKSDKTEAVTAAQSLISAKASVILGSYGSGVSIAAGAIFSDNQVPAIGCSCTNPQVTQGNDYYFRVCFLDPFQGTVMANYAWQEGSKKAAVITQLGDDYSSGLGNFFSKAFVVLGGKVVSEQQFQTNTTDFKSILTNIKATNPDVIFAPSSIATAPLIIKQARELGIKAKIMAGDTWENSSIIENAGASAEGVVLSTFFDDADPATDEAAKFIKGFKPYLVANKQPEIIPAVSALGYDAYLVALKAIETAGSTKGSDIRAALVNTQIDGVTGKIAFDSNGDAEKDMAFIKVVKDGAFKFLKTVRIQ
;
A
#
# COMPACT_ATOMS: atom_id res chain seq x y z
N MET A 1 13.54 -83.77 -29.94
CA MET A 1 12.58 -84.77 -30.37
C MET A 1 11.17 -84.23 -30.33
N LYS A 2 10.47 -84.29 -31.45
CA LYS A 2 9.02 -84.23 -31.72
C LYS A 2 8.37 -82.83 -31.32
N LYS A 3 8.11 -81.95 -32.30
CA LYS A 3 6.98 -81.83 -33.24
C LYS A 3 5.63 -81.90 -32.54
N LEU A 4 4.87 -80.75 -32.58
CA LEU A 4 3.52 -80.81 -33.16
C LEU A 4 3.06 -79.38 -33.52
N ALA A 5 2.69 -79.20 -34.78
CA ALA A 5 1.97 -78.01 -35.28
C ALA A 5 0.48 -78.27 -35.10
N VAL A 6 -0.27 -77.19 -34.77
CA VAL A 6 -1.74 -77.18 -34.93
C VAL A 6 -2.15 -75.89 -35.56
N CYS A 7 -2.77 -76.01 -36.74
CA CYS A 7 -3.42 -74.91 -37.48
C CYS A 7 -4.61 -74.38 -36.71
N LEU A 8 -4.77 -73.06 -36.71
CA LEU A 8 -5.98 -72.44 -36.21
C LEU A 8 -6.64 -71.59 -37.28
N LEU A 9 -7.88 -71.89 -37.46
CA LEU A 9 -8.84 -71.41 -38.46
C LEU A 9 -9.18 -69.91 -38.09
N ILE A 10 -9.08 -69.00 -39.07
CA ILE A 10 -9.50 -67.62 -38.98
C ILE A 10 -11.00 -67.55 -39.23
N VAL A 11 -11.79 -67.13 -38.25
CA VAL A 11 -13.17 -66.69 -38.43
C VAL A 11 -13.19 -65.18 -38.28
N LEU A 12 -13.35 -64.45 -39.38
CA LEU A 12 -13.63 -63.02 -39.41
C LEU A 12 -15.05 -62.73 -38.92
N LEU A 13 -15.20 -62.22 -37.74
CA LEU A 13 -16.45 -61.59 -37.27
C LEU A 13 -16.25 -60.08 -37.30
N SER A 14 -16.85 -59.43 -38.30
CA SER A 14 -16.90 -57.97 -38.44
C SER A 14 -17.88 -57.41 -37.38
N CYS A 15 -17.34 -56.98 -36.22
CA CYS A 15 -18.07 -56.11 -35.29
C CYS A 15 -17.79 -54.65 -35.63
N SER A 16 -18.78 -54.02 -36.24
CA SER A 16 -18.82 -52.60 -36.44
C SER A 16 -18.94 -51.90 -35.08
N PHE A 17 -17.79 -51.45 -34.52
CA PHE A 17 -17.81 -50.54 -33.38
C PHE A 17 -18.19 -49.14 -33.88
N VAL A 18 -19.42 -48.73 -33.61
CA VAL A 18 -19.83 -47.34 -33.64
C VAL A 18 -19.10 -46.65 -32.49
N PHE A 19 -18.02 -45.95 -32.79
CA PHE A 19 -17.45 -45.00 -31.86
C PHE A 19 -18.43 -43.82 -31.73
N ALA A 20 -19.32 -43.88 -30.75
CA ALA A 20 -19.94 -42.67 -30.23
C ALA A 20 -18.82 -41.86 -29.59
N THR A 21 -18.27 -40.92 -30.31
CA THR A 21 -17.49 -39.80 -29.72
C THR A 21 -18.46 -38.99 -28.87
N GLY A 22 -18.70 -39.43 -27.64
CA GLY A 22 -19.22 -38.58 -26.60
C GLY A 22 -18.12 -37.52 -26.37
N GLU A 23 -18.30 -36.34 -26.93
CA GLU A 23 -17.65 -35.18 -26.41
C GLU A 23 -18.00 -35.14 -24.92
N LYS A 24 -17.05 -35.51 -24.06
CA LYS A 24 -17.08 -35.12 -22.68
C LYS A 24 -17.08 -33.60 -22.75
N GLU A 25 -18.24 -32.96 -22.57
CA GLU A 25 -18.29 -31.59 -22.09
C GLU A 25 -17.34 -31.54 -20.89
N SER A 26 -16.18 -30.94 -21.10
CA SER A 26 -15.33 -30.55 -20.01
C SER A 26 -16.20 -29.66 -19.14
N LYS A 27 -16.54 -30.11 -17.93
CA LYS A 27 -17.12 -29.24 -16.92
C LYS A 27 -16.22 -28.01 -16.94
N GLY A 28 -16.72 -26.87 -17.47
CA GLY A 28 -15.97 -25.66 -17.60
C GLY A 28 -15.40 -25.34 -16.23
N GLY A 29 -14.07 -25.33 -16.13
CA GLY A 29 -13.40 -24.90 -14.90
C GLY A 29 -13.93 -23.52 -14.54
N GLU A 30 -14.12 -23.26 -13.27
CA GLU A 30 -14.53 -21.97 -12.76
C GLU A 30 -13.60 -20.89 -13.36
N LYS A 31 -14.18 -19.90 -14.06
CA LYS A 31 -13.38 -18.83 -14.66
C LYS A 31 -12.75 -18.00 -13.56
N GLU A 32 -11.46 -17.76 -13.63
CA GLU A 32 -10.73 -16.99 -12.63
C GLU A 32 -10.06 -15.76 -13.25
N VAL A 33 -9.95 -14.71 -12.46
CA VAL A 33 -9.02 -13.60 -12.66
C VAL A 33 -8.08 -13.53 -11.46
N VAL A 34 -6.78 -13.40 -11.73
CA VAL A 34 -5.76 -13.32 -10.68
C VAL A 34 -5.42 -11.86 -10.40
N ILE A 35 -5.55 -11.45 -9.15
CA ILE A 35 -5.06 -10.18 -8.64
C ILE A 35 -3.82 -10.46 -7.78
N GLY A 36 -2.68 -9.88 -8.16
CA GLY A 36 -1.46 -9.95 -7.38
C GLY A 36 -1.49 -8.94 -6.23
N VAL A 37 -1.02 -9.35 -5.05
CA VAL A 37 -0.85 -8.45 -3.89
C VAL A 37 0.64 -8.36 -3.60
N PHE A 38 1.20 -7.17 -3.83
CA PHE A 38 2.61 -6.85 -3.75
C PHE A 38 2.86 -5.95 -2.54
N GLU A 39 2.97 -6.54 -1.34
CA GLU A 39 3.07 -5.78 -0.10
C GLU A 39 4.20 -6.28 0.79
N PRO A 40 4.82 -5.41 1.62
CA PRO A 40 5.68 -5.88 2.68
C PRO A 40 4.82 -6.50 3.79
N GLN A 41 4.93 -7.79 4.01
CA GLN A 41 4.33 -8.47 5.17
C GLN A 41 5.38 -8.70 6.26
N THR A 42 6.65 -8.51 5.93
CA THR A 42 7.81 -8.55 6.84
C THR A 42 8.77 -7.37 6.56
N GLY A 43 9.85 -7.27 7.34
CA GLY A 43 10.83 -6.19 7.22
C GLY A 43 10.42 -4.91 7.96
N GLU A 44 11.12 -3.80 7.67
CA GLU A 44 11.00 -2.53 8.42
C GLU A 44 9.57 -1.95 8.47
N ASN A 45 8.79 -2.17 7.42
CA ASN A 45 7.43 -1.68 7.25
C ASN A 45 6.39 -2.81 7.16
N GLY A 46 6.76 -4.04 7.52
CA GLY A 46 5.89 -5.21 7.41
C GLY A 46 4.54 -5.06 8.12
N GLY A 47 4.51 -4.34 9.25
CA GLY A 47 3.26 -4.06 9.97
C GLY A 47 2.29 -3.19 9.17
N GLY A 48 2.79 -2.22 8.40
CA GLY A 48 1.97 -1.35 7.55
C GLY A 48 1.44 -2.07 6.32
N GLY A 49 2.31 -2.76 5.57
CA GLY A 49 1.88 -3.52 4.40
C GLY A 49 0.91 -4.64 4.74
N TYR A 50 1.09 -5.32 5.89
CA TYR A 50 0.11 -6.30 6.35
C TYR A 50 -1.26 -5.68 6.62
N GLN A 51 -1.33 -4.43 7.10
CA GLN A 51 -2.58 -3.70 7.27
C GLN A 51 -3.27 -3.42 5.91
N GLU A 52 -2.51 -3.10 4.85
CA GLU A 52 -3.05 -3.00 3.48
C GLU A 52 -3.59 -4.34 2.99
N VAL A 53 -2.84 -5.42 3.20
CA VAL A 53 -3.28 -6.79 2.88
C VAL A 53 -4.61 -7.14 3.55
N LEU A 54 -4.81 -6.76 4.81
CA LEU A 54 -6.09 -6.99 5.50
C LEU A 54 -7.24 -6.25 4.82
N GLY A 55 -7.04 -5.00 4.37
CA GLY A 55 -8.02 -4.25 3.59
C GLY A 55 -8.35 -4.93 2.26
N ILE A 56 -7.35 -5.37 1.52
CA ILE A 56 -7.50 -6.10 0.25
C ILE A 56 -8.24 -7.43 0.45
N ARG A 57 -7.86 -8.22 1.45
CA ARG A 57 -8.52 -9.50 1.76
C ARG A 57 -9.98 -9.29 2.16
N TYR A 58 -10.27 -8.27 2.96
CA TYR A 58 -11.63 -7.94 3.33
C TYR A 58 -12.45 -7.52 2.11
N ALA A 59 -11.92 -6.69 1.22
CA ALA A 59 -12.58 -6.31 -0.03
C ALA A 59 -12.87 -7.55 -0.90
N ASN A 60 -11.92 -8.46 -1.05
CA ASN A 60 -12.12 -9.72 -1.78
C ASN A 60 -13.18 -10.61 -1.13
N GLN A 61 -13.28 -10.64 0.19
CA GLN A 61 -14.34 -11.36 0.89
C GLN A 61 -15.74 -10.75 0.61
N GLN A 62 -15.83 -9.42 0.50
CA GLN A 62 -17.09 -8.72 0.18
C GLN A 62 -17.46 -8.85 -1.30
N TYR A 63 -16.47 -8.82 -2.19
CA TYR A 63 -16.61 -8.82 -3.64
C TYR A 63 -15.75 -9.93 -4.28
N PRO A 64 -16.09 -11.22 -4.08
CA PRO A 64 -15.24 -12.35 -4.50
C PRO A 64 -15.26 -12.63 -6.00
N THR A 65 -16.06 -11.89 -6.75
CA THR A 65 -16.26 -12.11 -8.20
C THR A 65 -16.31 -10.79 -8.96
N VAL A 66 -16.00 -10.86 -10.26
CA VAL A 66 -16.15 -9.74 -11.20
C VAL A 66 -16.85 -10.22 -12.47
N THR A 67 -17.64 -9.35 -13.09
CA THR A 67 -18.32 -9.65 -14.35
C THR A 67 -17.47 -9.18 -15.52
N ILE A 68 -17.15 -10.09 -16.44
CA ILE A 68 -16.42 -9.81 -17.68
C ILE A 68 -17.30 -10.24 -18.86
N LYS A 69 -17.78 -9.27 -19.66
CA LYS A 69 -18.64 -9.53 -20.83
C LYS A 69 -19.87 -10.40 -20.52
N GLY A 70 -20.49 -10.17 -19.35
CA GLY A 70 -21.67 -10.90 -18.91
C GLY A 70 -21.39 -12.27 -18.25
N GLU A 71 -20.14 -12.66 -18.12
CA GLU A 71 -19.72 -13.88 -17.45
C GLU A 71 -19.09 -13.58 -16.09
N THR A 72 -19.38 -14.40 -15.08
CA THR A 72 -18.84 -14.26 -13.74
C THR A 72 -17.48 -14.95 -13.62
N TYR A 73 -16.49 -14.22 -13.16
CA TYR A 73 -15.14 -14.69 -12.86
C TYR A 73 -14.90 -14.60 -11.36
N LYS A 74 -14.34 -15.65 -10.79
CA LYS A 74 -13.86 -15.63 -9.41
C LYS A 74 -12.56 -14.84 -9.31
N VAL A 75 -12.45 -14.00 -8.31
CA VAL A 75 -11.21 -13.27 -8.04
C VAL A 75 -10.35 -14.07 -7.08
N ARG A 76 -9.15 -14.43 -7.54
CA ARG A 76 -8.15 -15.10 -6.73
C ARG A 76 -6.99 -14.16 -6.43
N LEU A 77 -6.73 -13.94 -5.13
CA LEU A 77 -5.55 -13.20 -4.69
C LEU A 77 -4.31 -14.12 -4.69
N VAL A 78 -3.19 -13.57 -5.15
CA VAL A 78 -1.86 -14.17 -5.00
C VAL A 78 -0.97 -13.13 -4.34
N GLU A 79 -0.47 -13.44 -3.16
CA GLU A 79 0.31 -12.53 -2.35
C GLU A 79 1.81 -12.80 -2.50
N ALA A 80 2.61 -11.74 -2.56
CA ALA A 80 4.06 -11.81 -2.56
C ALA A 80 4.61 -10.74 -1.60
N ASP A 81 5.36 -11.21 -0.60
CA ASP A 81 6.04 -10.36 0.39
C ASP A 81 7.30 -9.75 -0.22
N ASN A 82 7.36 -8.44 -0.35
CA ASN A 82 8.55 -7.72 -0.82
C ASN A 82 9.52 -7.35 0.31
N LYS A 83 9.21 -7.71 1.56
CA LYS A 83 10.03 -7.58 2.76
C LYS A 83 10.55 -6.17 3.06
N SER A 84 9.93 -5.14 2.52
CA SER A 84 10.42 -3.75 2.59
C SER A 84 11.83 -3.56 1.98
N ASP A 85 12.25 -4.46 1.08
CA ASP A 85 13.59 -4.48 0.49
C ASP A 85 13.50 -4.40 -1.05
N LYS A 86 14.30 -3.52 -1.67
CA LYS A 86 14.27 -3.27 -3.11
C LYS A 86 14.68 -4.50 -3.95
N THR A 87 15.56 -5.35 -3.43
CA THR A 87 16.01 -6.58 -4.11
C THR A 87 14.92 -7.65 -4.03
N GLU A 88 14.32 -7.84 -2.86
CA GLU A 88 13.21 -8.76 -2.66
C GLU A 88 11.96 -8.31 -3.45
N ALA A 89 11.75 -7.00 -3.61
CA ALA A 89 10.69 -6.43 -4.42
C ALA A 89 10.74 -6.91 -5.87
N VAL A 90 11.94 -6.98 -6.47
CA VAL A 90 12.15 -7.53 -7.82
C VAL A 90 11.71 -9.00 -7.88
N THR A 91 12.09 -9.79 -6.90
CA THR A 91 11.72 -11.22 -6.82
C THR A 91 10.21 -11.41 -6.62
N ALA A 92 9.61 -10.63 -5.73
CA ALA A 92 8.17 -10.65 -5.47
C ALA A 92 7.36 -10.26 -6.73
N ALA A 93 7.78 -9.20 -7.43
CA ALA A 93 7.15 -8.77 -8.68
C ALA A 93 7.21 -9.88 -9.75
N GLN A 94 8.37 -10.49 -9.97
CA GLN A 94 8.54 -11.59 -10.93
C GLN A 94 7.67 -12.79 -10.59
N SER A 95 7.50 -13.10 -9.31
CA SER A 95 6.63 -14.19 -8.86
C SER A 95 5.17 -13.95 -9.21
N LEU A 96 4.68 -12.70 -9.04
CA LEU A 96 3.32 -12.31 -9.40
C LEU A 96 3.07 -12.34 -10.90
N ILE A 97 4.04 -11.91 -11.72
CA ILE A 97 3.99 -12.05 -13.17
C ILE A 97 3.92 -13.53 -13.57
N SER A 98 4.75 -14.38 -12.96
CA SER A 98 4.75 -15.84 -13.20
C SER A 98 3.43 -16.50 -12.79
N ALA A 99 2.77 -15.97 -11.76
CA ALA A 99 1.43 -16.39 -11.33
C ALA A 99 0.30 -15.88 -12.25
N LYS A 100 0.64 -15.16 -13.33
CA LYS A 100 -0.28 -14.60 -14.31
C LYS A 100 -1.28 -13.60 -13.71
N ALA A 101 -0.81 -12.75 -12.79
CA ALA A 101 -1.63 -11.67 -12.28
C ALA A 101 -2.05 -10.73 -13.43
N SER A 102 -3.33 -10.39 -13.45
CA SER A 102 -3.93 -9.46 -14.43
C SER A 102 -3.75 -8.00 -14.03
N VAL A 103 -3.67 -7.75 -12.72
CA VAL A 103 -3.42 -6.46 -12.08
C VAL A 103 -2.72 -6.71 -10.74
N ILE A 104 -1.88 -5.76 -10.33
CA ILE A 104 -1.15 -5.80 -9.05
C ILE A 104 -1.74 -4.75 -8.12
N LEU A 105 -1.92 -5.08 -6.83
CA LEU A 105 -2.23 -4.15 -5.75
C LEU A 105 -1.02 -3.99 -4.84
N GLY A 106 -0.69 -2.75 -4.50
CA GLY A 106 0.45 -2.42 -3.64
C GLY A 106 1.51 -1.56 -4.35
N SER A 107 2.45 -1.05 -3.63
CA SER A 107 2.90 -1.44 -2.29
C SER A 107 2.71 -0.31 -1.27
N TYR A 108 2.89 -0.66 0.01
CA TYR A 108 3.03 0.30 1.11
C TYR A 108 4.28 1.19 0.96
N GLY A 109 5.39 0.63 0.49
CA GLY A 109 6.66 1.34 0.39
C GLY A 109 6.91 1.96 -0.99
N SER A 110 7.28 3.25 -1.05
CA SER A 110 7.62 3.92 -2.32
C SER A 110 8.84 3.31 -2.99
N GLY A 111 9.92 3.03 -2.23
CA GLY A 111 11.16 2.49 -2.79
C GLY A 111 11.00 1.10 -3.41
N VAL A 112 10.21 0.22 -2.82
CA VAL A 112 9.91 -1.11 -3.37
C VAL A 112 9.00 -1.03 -4.58
N SER A 113 8.06 -0.07 -4.60
CA SER A 113 7.18 0.22 -5.75
C SER A 113 7.98 0.70 -6.95
N ILE A 114 8.92 1.63 -6.74
CA ILE A 114 9.83 2.13 -7.79
C ILE A 114 10.70 0.98 -8.34
N ALA A 115 11.27 0.14 -7.46
CA ALA A 115 12.13 -0.98 -7.86
C ALA A 115 11.38 -2.02 -8.72
N ALA A 116 10.11 -2.28 -8.42
CA ALA A 116 9.28 -3.24 -9.15
C ALA A 116 8.61 -2.65 -10.41
N GLY A 117 8.51 -1.33 -10.51
CA GLY A 117 7.70 -0.65 -11.51
C GLY A 117 8.01 -1.03 -12.95
N ALA A 118 9.30 -1.15 -13.32
CA ALA A 118 9.71 -1.57 -14.66
C ALA A 118 9.26 -3.01 -14.98
N ILE A 119 9.27 -3.92 -14.00
CA ILE A 119 8.84 -5.31 -14.21
C ILE A 119 7.36 -5.36 -14.57
N PHE A 120 6.52 -4.58 -13.91
CA PHE A 120 5.10 -4.52 -14.20
C PHE A 120 4.85 -3.91 -15.59
N SER A 121 5.52 -2.80 -15.90
CA SER A 121 5.42 -2.13 -17.21
C SER A 121 5.86 -3.02 -18.37
N ASP A 122 7.03 -3.65 -18.27
CA ASP A 122 7.60 -4.50 -19.32
C ASP A 122 6.72 -5.72 -19.62
N ASN A 123 6.01 -6.22 -18.60
CA ASN A 123 5.07 -7.33 -18.74
C ASN A 123 3.63 -6.88 -19.03
N GLN A 124 3.40 -5.57 -19.19
CA GLN A 124 2.08 -4.98 -19.47
C GLN A 124 1.02 -5.37 -18.42
N VAL A 125 1.40 -5.46 -17.16
CA VAL A 125 0.50 -5.71 -16.02
C VAL A 125 0.41 -4.43 -15.20
N PRO A 126 -0.75 -3.77 -15.11
CA PRO A 126 -0.87 -2.55 -14.34
C PRO A 126 -0.78 -2.80 -12.84
N ALA A 127 -0.17 -1.86 -12.12
CA ALA A 127 -0.13 -1.83 -10.67
C ALA A 127 -0.95 -0.67 -10.11
N ILE A 128 -1.61 -0.88 -8.99
CA ILE A 128 -2.39 0.12 -8.25
C ILE A 128 -1.79 0.21 -6.85
N GLY A 129 -0.95 1.23 -6.63
CA GLY A 129 -0.32 1.49 -5.35
C GLY A 129 -1.33 1.88 -4.28
N CYS A 130 -1.18 1.33 -3.08
CA CYS A 130 -2.03 1.65 -1.95
C CYS A 130 -1.55 2.95 -1.28
N SER A 131 -0.38 2.94 -0.62
CA SER A 131 0.15 4.11 0.08
C SER A 131 1.57 4.54 -0.32
N CYS A 132 2.04 4.17 -1.49
CA CYS A 132 3.34 4.59 -2.03
C CYS A 132 3.30 6.04 -2.53
N THR A 133 3.55 7.00 -1.67
CA THR A 133 3.29 8.44 -1.84
C THR A 133 4.33 9.20 -2.66
N ASN A 134 5.55 8.65 -2.87
CA ASN A 134 6.61 9.35 -3.61
C ASN A 134 6.23 9.53 -5.09
N PRO A 135 6.36 10.73 -5.68
CA PRO A 135 6.02 10.99 -7.08
C PRO A 135 6.73 10.08 -8.09
N GLN A 136 7.93 9.60 -7.79
CA GLN A 136 8.71 8.75 -8.68
C GLN A 136 8.08 7.37 -8.95
N VAL A 137 7.09 6.95 -8.17
CA VAL A 137 6.40 5.66 -8.38
C VAL A 137 5.68 5.62 -9.73
N THR A 138 4.99 6.69 -10.08
CA THR A 138 4.20 6.80 -11.32
C THR A 138 4.92 7.59 -12.41
N GLN A 139 5.86 8.46 -12.03
CA GLN A 139 6.56 9.31 -12.97
C GLN A 139 7.30 8.51 -14.06
N GLY A 140 6.84 8.62 -15.31
CA GLY A 140 7.42 7.90 -16.43
C GLY A 140 7.06 6.43 -16.51
N ASN A 141 6.08 5.97 -15.73
CA ASN A 141 5.57 4.60 -15.74
C ASN A 141 4.06 4.56 -15.98
N ASP A 142 3.64 4.41 -17.21
CA ASP A 142 2.24 4.37 -17.63
C ASP A 142 1.45 3.14 -17.11
N TYR A 143 2.11 2.21 -16.45
CA TYR A 143 1.50 1.01 -15.87
C TYR A 143 1.41 1.06 -14.33
N TYR A 144 1.82 2.16 -13.70
CA TYR A 144 1.65 2.35 -12.26
C TYR A 144 0.61 3.43 -11.98
N PHE A 145 -0.43 3.08 -11.24
CA PHE A 145 -1.46 3.96 -10.70
C PHE A 145 -1.39 3.94 -9.18
N ARG A 146 -2.03 4.88 -8.49
CA ARG A 146 -2.15 4.83 -7.02
C ARG A 146 -3.38 5.54 -6.50
N VAL A 147 -3.87 5.08 -5.35
CA VAL A 147 -5.11 5.60 -4.73
C VAL A 147 -4.85 6.60 -3.60
N CYS A 148 -3.60 6.81 -3.19
CA CYS A 148 -3.20 7.74 -2.14
C CYS A 148 -2.87 9.14 -2.66
N PHE A 149 -2.74 10.11 -1.74
CA PHE A 149 -2.12 11.41 -2.04
C PHE A 149 -0.59 11.28 -2.21
N LEU A 150 0.05 12.37 -2.61
CA LEU A 150 1.50 12.42 -2.87
C LEU A 150 2.27 13.14 -1.77
N ASP A 151 3.58 12.82 -1.63
CA ASP A 151 4.51 13.47 -0.71
C ASP A 151 4.57 15.01 -0.82
N PRO A 152 4.50 15.65 -2.02
CA PRO A 152 4.44 17.11 -2.11
C PRO A 152 3.23 17.70 -1.38
N PHE A 153 2.07 17.07 -1.49
CA PHE A 153 0.87 17.45 -0.77
C PHE A 153 1.05 17.19 0.73
N GLN A 154 1.47 16.00 1.12
CA GLN A 154 1.68 15.60 2.51
C GLN A 154 2.71 16.48 3.22
N GLY A 155 3.85 16.75 2.59
CA GLY A 155 4.88 17.64 3.12
C GLY A 155 4.36 19.06 3.34
N THR A 156 3.55 19.58 2.42
CA THR A 156 2.89 20.88 2.54
C THR A 156 1.88 20.88 3.68
N VAL A 157 1.06 19.85 3.83
CA VAL A 157 0.11 19.69 4.96
C VAL A 157 0.84 19.77 6.29
N MET A 158 1.92 19.00 6.46
CA MET A 158 2.65 18.90 7.71
C MET A 158 3.46 20.18 8.02
N ALA A 159 4.01 20.84 7.00
CA ALA A 159 4.68 22.13 7.17
C ALA A 159 3.70 23.23 7.58
N ASN A 160 2.53 23.30 6.95
CA ASN A 160 1.47 24.24 7.34
C ASN A 160 0.99 23.98 8.76
N TYR A 161 0.79 22.71 9.12
CA TYR A 161 0.40 22.37 10.50
C TYR A 161 1.46 22.83 11.51
N ALA A 162 2.74 22.52 11.29
CA ALA A 162 3.83 22.94 12.16
C ALA A 162 3.87 24.47 12.31
N TRP A 163 3.72 25.20 11.20
CA TRP A 163 3.73 26.65 11.18
C TRP A 163 2.55 27.27 11.95
N GLN A 164 1.33 26.75 11.73
CA GLN A 164 0.12 27.19 12.42
C GLN A 164 0.19 26.95 13.93
N GLU A 165 0.85 25.85 14.34
CA GLU A 165 1.12 25.54 15.75
C GLU A 165 2.28 26.35 16.35
N GLY A 166 2.79 27.34 15.62
CA GLY A 166 3.78 28.31 16.10
C GLY A 166 5.23 27.93 15.89
N SER A 167 5.54 26.79 15.27
CA SER A 167 6.92 26.37 14.99
C SER A 167 7.58 27.30 13.98
N LYS A 168 8.81 27.76 14.27
CA LYS A 168 9.62 28.61 13.40
C LYS A 168 10.93 27.96 12.99
N LYS A 169 11.39 26.96 13.75
CA LYS A 169 12.61 26.19 13.49
C LYS A 169 12.28 24.72 13.43
N ALA A 170 12.66 24.06 12.33
CA ALA A 170 12.49 22.65 12.14
C ALA A 170 13.84 21.93 12.07
N ALA A 171 13.90 20.74 12.64
CA ALA A 171 14.92 19.73 12.30
C ALA A 171 14.25 18.61 11.50
N VAL A 172 14.98 18.03 10.57
CA VAL A 172 14.51 16.94 9.71
C VAL A 172 15.43 15.74 9.85
N ILE A 173 14.86 14.55 10.05
CA ILE A 173 15.60 13.28 10.12
C ILE A 173 15.06 12.37 9.01
N THR A 174 15.94 11.89 8.11
CA THR A 174 15.55 11.00 7.02
C THR A 174 16.41 9.74 6.99
N GLN A 175 15.83 8.66 6.46
CA GLN A 175 16.51 7.39 6.27
C GLN A 175 17.21 7.40 4.91
N LEU A 176 18.54 7.19 4.91
CA LEU A 176 19.34 7.17 3.69
C LEU A 176 18.99 5.94 2.84
N GLY A 177 18.74 6.17 1.54
CA GLY A 177 18.35 5.12 0.61
C GLY A 177 16.87 4.76 0.60
N ASP A 178 16.07 5.34 1.49
CA ASP A 178 14.61 5.25 1.48
C ASP A 178 14.03 6.45 0.71
N ASP A 179 13.38 6.15 -0.43
CA ASP A 179 12.83 7.18 -1.32
C ASP A 179 11.66 7.93 -0.69
N TYR A 180 10.83 7.26 0.12
CA TYR A 180 9.75 7.90 0.88
C TYR A 180 10.33 8.88 1.90
N SER A 181 11.20 8.41 2.78
CA SER A 181 11.76 9.21 3.87
C SER A 181 12.48 10.45 3.35
N SER A 182 13.36 10.26 2.34
CA SER A 182 14.12 11.34 1.73
C SER A 182 13.23 12.31 0.97
N GLY A 183 12.25 11.80 0.22
CA GLY A 183 11.30 12.59 -0.56
C GLY A 183 10.42 13.46 0.32
N LEU A 184 9.72 12.85 1.27
CA LEU A 184 8.80 13.56 2.15
C LEU A 184 9.52 14.56 3.05
N GLY A 185 10.72 14.22 3.56
CA GLY A 185 11.56 15.16 4.32
C GLY A 185 11.94 16.41 3.52
N ASN A 186 12.30 16.24 2.24
CA ASN A 186 12.60 17.33 1.33
C ASN A 186 11.37 18.21 1.03
N PHE A 187 10.19 17.60 0.78
CA PHE A 187 8.97 18.37 0.52
C PHE A 187 8.51 19.15 1.75
N PHE A 188 8.58 18.56 2.93
CA PHE A 188 8.33 19.28 4.19
C PHE A 188 9.29 20.47 4.35
N SER A 189 10.61 20.24 4.18
CA SER A 189 11.64 21.30 4.32
C SER A 189 11.36 22.48 3.39
N LYS A 190 11.08 22.21 2.12
CA LYS A 190 10.75 23.24 1.12
C LYS A 190 9.50 24.04 1.50
N ALA A 191 8.43 23.33 1.83
CA ALA A 191 7.16 23.98 2.22
C ALA A 191 7.32 24.81 3.49
N PHE A 192 8.06 24.30 4.49
CA PHE A 192 8.30 25.03 5.74
C PHE A 192 9.11 26.31 5.54
N VAL A 193 10.10 26.30 4.64
CA VAL A 193 10.89 27.49 4.28
C VAL A 193 10.03 28.51 3.53
N VAL A 194 9.15 28.07 2.61
CA VAL A 194 8.22 28.97 1.89
C VAL A 194 7.29 29.71 2.87
N LEU A 195 6.89 29.09 3.97
CA LEU A 195 6.08 29.71 5.02
C LEU A 195 6.88 30.71 5.89
N GLY A 196 8.20 30.84 5.68
CA GLY A 196 9.08 31.70 6.49
C GLY A 196 9.77 30.97 7.65
N GLY A 197 9.61 29.66 7.74
CA GLY A 197 10.30 28.80 8.70
C GLY A 197 11.77 28.59 8.35
N LYS A 198 12.55 28.13 9.32
CA LYS A 198 13.96 27.80 9.14
C LYS A 198 14.22 26.35 9.46
N VAL A 199 14.77 25.60 8.50
CA VAL A 199 15.33 24.27 8.76
C VAL A 199 16.71 24.46 9.38
N VAL A 200 16.85 24.13 10.66
CA VAL A 200 18.06 24.39 11.46
C VAL A 200 18.97 23.18 11.55
N SER A 201 18.48 22.00 11.20
CA SER A 201 19.25 20.74 11.15
C SER A 201 18.60 19.78 10.16
N GLU A 202 19.41 19.17 9.31
CA GLU A 202 19.04 18.03 8.47
C GLU A 202 20.01 16.90 8.79
N GLN A 203 19.47 15.77 9.21
CA GLN A 203 20.23 14.60 9.63
C GLN A 203 19.75 13.36 8.87
N GLN A 204 20.68 12.47 8.59
CA GLN A 204 20.39 11.20 7.93
C GLN A 204 20.91 10.03 8.75
N PHE A 205 20.24 8.90 8.65
CA PHE A 205 20.67 7.64 9.27
C PHE A 205 20.62 6.50 8.26
N GLN A 206 21.41 5.47 8.53
CA GLN A 206 21.45 4.26 7.70
C GLN A 206 20.32 3.30 8.09
N THR A 207 19.85 2.50 7.13
CA THR A 207 19.01 1.33 7.41
C THR A 207 19.62 0.49 8.55
N ASN A 208 18.77 -0.07 9.41
CA ASN A 208 19.14 -0.81 10.61
C ASN A 208 19.83 0.01 11.73
N THR A 209 19.83 1.33 11.67
CA THR A 209 20.29 2.17 12.79
C THR A 209 19.39 1.96 14.00
N THR A 210 19.98 1.66 15.16
CA THR A 210 19.29 1.48 16.44
C THR A 210 19.67 2.52 17.50
N ASP A 211 20.80 3.18 17.33
CA ASP A 211 21.24 4.27 18.21
C ASP A 211 21.22 5.63 17.47
N PHE A 212 20.30 6.46 17.89
CA PHE A 212 20.06 7.81 17.34
C PHE A 212 20.64 8.93 18.22
N LYS A 213 21.31 8.61 19.34
CA LYS A 213 21.73 9.59 20.34
C LYS A 213 22.67 10.66 19.77
N SER A 214 23.60 10.28 18.89
CA SER A 214 24.49 11.24 18.24
C SER A 214 23.71 12.23 17.35
N ILE A 215 22.86 11.70 16.48
CA ILE A 215 22.00 12.50 15.59
C ILE A 215 21.10 13.43 16.41
N LEU A 216 20.43 12.91 17.43
CA LEU A 216 19.51 13.66 18.27
C LEU A 216 20.24 14.70 19.15
N THR A 217 21.49 14.46 19.54
CA THR A 217 22.33 15.43 20.25
C THR A 217 22.65 16.61 19.33
N ASN A 218 23.00 16.36 18.07
CA ASN A 218 23.22 17.41 17.08
C ASN A 218 21.95 18.26 16.86
N ILE A 219 20.80 17.60 16.74
CA ILE A 219 19.51 18.27 16.62
C ILE A 219 19.22 19.14 17.86
N LYS A 220 19.38 18.56 19.04
CA LYS A 220 19.14 19.27 20.32
C LYS A 220 19.95 20.56 20.41
N ALA A 221 21.21 20.56 19.95
CA ALA A 221 22.07 21.74 19.96
C ALA A 221 21.54 22.91 19.10
N THR A 222 20.70 22.63 18.09
CA THR A 222 20.07 23.67 17.23
C THR A 222 18.79 24.25 17.82
N ASN A 223 18.29 23.67 18.91
CA ASN A 223 17.05 24.07 19.59
C ASN A 223 15.86 24.24 18.63
N PRO A 224 15.41 23.20 17.93
CA PRO A 224 14.28 23.27 17.04
C PRO A 224 12.95 23.29 17.81
N ASP A 225 11.88 23.86 17.20
CA ASP A 225 10.52 23.81 17.73
C ASP A 225 9.82 22.51 17.36
N VAL A 226 10.20 21.94 16.21
CA VAL A 226 9.64 20.70 15.66
C VAL A 226 10.75 19.82 15.06
N ILE A 227 10.62 18.50 15.23
CA ILE A 227 11.40 17.49 14.52
C ILE A 227 10.44 16.79 13.57
N PHE A 228 10.72 16.83 12.28
CA PHE A 228 10.01 16.06 11.27
C PHE A 228 10.84 14.81 10.89
N ALA A 229 10.29 13.63 11.13
CA ALA A 229 11.03 12.37 11.03
C ALA A 229 10.26 11.31 10.22
N PRO A 230 10.02 11.51 8.90
CA PRO A 230 9.38 10.51 8.07
C PRO A 230 10.32 9.30 7.90
N SER A 231 10.08 8.24 8.63
CA SER A 231 10.93 7.04 8.66
C SER A 231 10.10 5.77 8.77
N SER A 232 10.77 4.62 8.66
CA SER A 232 10.13 3.30 8.78
C SER A 232 9.46 3.08 10.13
N ILE A 233 8.48 2.17 10.16
CA ILE A 233 7.79 1.74 11.40
C ILE A 233 8.80 1.21 12.43
N ALA A 234 9.83 0.49 11.98
CA ALA A 234 10.84 -0.09 12.86
C ALA A 234 11.70 0.96 13.58
N THR A 235 12.01 2.08 12.95
CA THR A 235 12.90 3.12 13.51
C THR A 235 12.15 4.19 14.31
N ALA A 236 10.88 4.40 14.02
CA ALA A 236 10.05 5.42 14.66
C ALA A 236 10.08 5.39 16.21
N PRO A 237 9.83 4.25 16.90
CA PRO A 237 9.83 4.22 18.36
C PRO A 237 11.22 4.48 18.95
N LEU A 238 12.30 4.14 18.24
CA LEU A 238 13.67 4.38 18.67
C LEU A 238 14.00 5.88 18.64
N ILE A 239 13.63 6.58 17.56
CA ILE A 239 13.79 8.03 17.43
C ILE A 239 12.99 8.74 18.55
N ILE A 240 11.73 8.34 18.73
CA ILE A 240 10.83 8.93 19.74
C ILE A 240 11.41 8.77 21.16
N LYS A 241 11.74 7.54 21.55
CA LYS A 241 12.26 7.24 22.91
C LYS A 241 13.55 7.99 23.19
N GLN A 242 14.54 7.86 22.29
CA GLN A 242 15.85 8.47 22.49
C GLN A 242 15.81 10.01 22.47
N ALA A 243 14.89 10.60 21.68
CA ALA A 243 14.67 12.04 21.74
C ALA A 243 14.16 12.48 23.14
N ARG A 244 13.20 11.75 23.71
CA ARG A 244 12.67 12.06 25.05
C ARG A 244 13.69 11.76 26.16
N GLU A 245 14.46 10.68 26.07
CA GLU A 245 15.57 10.38 26.99
C GLU A 245 16.62 11.50 27.01
N LEU A 246 16.94 12.09 25.88
CA LEU A 246 17.83 13.23 25.77
C LEU A 246 17.19 14.56 26.24
N GLY A 247 15.92 14.54 26.66
CA GLY A 247 15.19 15.72 27.14
C GLY A 247 14.82 16.71 26.02
N ILE A 248 14.74 16.27 24.77
CA ILE A 248 14.27 17.10 23.65
C ILE A 248 12.78 17.38 23.86
N LYS A 249 12.41 18.68 23.88
CA LYS A 249 11.04 19.15 24.07
C LYS A 249 10.31 19.48 22.77
N ALA A 250 11.04 19.54 21.66
CA ALA A 250 10.46 19.79 20.35
C ALA A 250 9.30 18.84 20.05
N LYS A 251 8.27 19.32 19.34
CA LYS A 251 7.22 18.45 18.80
C LYS A 251 7.86 17.44 17.84
N ILE A 252 7.44 16.18 17.90
CA ILE A 252 7.86 15.15 16.95
C ILE A 252 6.70 14.92 15.99
N MET A 253 6.99 15.02 14.71
CA MET A 253 6.01 14.89 13.64
C MET A 253 6.53 13.96 12.56
N ALA A 254 5.61 13.25 11.89
CA ALA A 254 5.94 12.38 10.77
C ALA A 254 4.81 12.34 9.72
N GLY A 255 4.96 11.49 8.72
CA GLY A 255 3.94 11.17 7.74
C GLY A 255 3.09 9.96 8.14
N ASP A 256 2.40 9.42 7.17
CA ASP A 256 1.43 8.33 7.27
C ASP A 256 2.01 7.00 7.78
N THR A 257 3.26 6.71 7.46
CA THR A 257 3.96 5.48 7.91
C THR A 257 3.92 5.29 9.42
N TRP A 258 3.80 6.40 10.18
CA TRP A 258 3.76 6.32 11.63
C TRP A 258 2.38 6.01 12.20
N GLU A 259 1.35 5.87 11.38
CA GLU A 259 0.04 5.40 11.85
C GLU A 259 0.04 3.87 12.03
N ASN A 260 0.82 3.40 12.98
CA ASN A 260 0.89 2.00 13.36
C ASN A 260 0.93 1.83 14.87
N SER A 261 0.05 0.99 15.42
CA SER A 261 -0.07 0.80 16.87
C SER A 261 1.22 0.30 17.53
N SER A 262 2.03 -0.48 16.79
CA SER A 262 3.31 -0.97 17.29
C SER A 262 4.29 0.16 17.65
N ILE A 263 4.18 1.33 17.01
CA ILE A 263 5.01 2.51 17.35
C ILE A 263 4.65 3.00 18.75
N ILE A 264 3.36 3.10 19.07
CA ILE A 264 2.89 3.52 20.39
C ILE A 264 3.27 2.47 21.44
N GLU A 265 3.03 1.18 21.13
CA GLU A 265 3.36 0.07 22.03
C GLU A 265 4.85 0.04 22.37
N ASN A 266 5.71 0.21 21.36
CA ASN A 266 7.16 0.17 21.54
C ASN A 266 7.73 1.48 22.12
N ALA A 267 7.18 2.66 21.79
CA ALA A 267 7.65 3.94 22.34
C ALA A 267 7.07 4.22 23.74
N GLY A 268 5.94 3.62 24.09
CA GLY A 268 5.26 3.81 25.35
C GLY A 268 4.89 5.29 25.60
N ALA A 269 5.03 5.77 26.83
CA ALA A 269 4.73 7.15 27.19
C ALA A 269 5.54 8.20 26.39
N SER A 270 6.66 7.82 25.79
CA SER A 270 7.46 8.72 24.96
C SER A 270 6.75 9.14 23.67
N ALA A 271 5.76 8.36 23.20
CA ALA A 271 4.98 8.67 22.01
C ALA A 271 3.96 9.78 22.23
N GLU A 272 3.64 10.14 23.48
CA GLU A 272 2.64 11.15 23.79
C GLU A 272 2.95 12.49 23.09
N GLY A 273 1.96 13.05 22.41
CA GLY A 273 2.09 14.28 21.64
C GLY A 273 2.78 14.16 20.26
N VAL A 274 3.12 12.96 19.81
CA VAL A 274 3.58 12.72 18.43
C VAL A 274 2.41 12.99 17.48
N VAL A 275 2.67 13.70 16.38
CA VAL A 275 1.65 14.09 15.38
C VAL A 275 2.02 13.52 14.02
N LEU A 276 1.03 13.08 13.28
CA LEU A 276 1.20 12.54 11.92
C LEU A 276 0.05 12.94 10.99
N SER A 277 0.30 12.87 9.70
CA SER A 277 -0.75 12.95 8.68
C SER A 277 -1.09 11.55 8.16
N THR A 278 -2.34 11.34 7.76
CA THR A 278 -2.80 10.06 7.24
C THR A 278 -3.96 10.23 6.24
N PHE A 279 -4.45 9.13 5.68
CA PHE A 279 -5.38 9.10 4.53
C PHE A 279 -6.85 9.01 4.92
N PHE A 280 -7.13 8.53 6.14
CA PHE A 280 -8.48 8.20 6.57
C PHE A 280 -8.61 8.28 8.10
N ASP A 281 -9.81 8.61 8.56
CA ASP A 281 -10.19 8.47 9.96
C ASP A 281 -11.64 8.01 10.08
N ASP A 282 -11.91 7.04 10.95
CA ASP A 282 -13.24 6.48 11.16
C ASP A 282 -14.20 7.40 11.94
N ALA A 283 -13.69 8.49 12.52
CA ALA A 283 -14.48 9.52 13.16
C ALA A 283 -15.08 10.55 12.16
N ASP A 284 -14.51 10.65 10.94
CA ASP A 284 -14.96 11.57 9.90
C ASP A 284 -15.10 10.86 8.54
N PRO A 285 -16.06 9.90 8.40
CA PRO A 285 -16.25 9.15 7.16
C PRO A 285 -16.74 10.06 6.03
N ALA A 286 -15.98 10.13 4.93
CA ALA A 286 -16.25 11.03 3.82
C ALA A 286 -17.30 10.52 2.84
N THR A 287 -17.66 9.22 2.86
CA THR A 287 -18.53 8.57 1.88
C THR A 287 -19.44 7.52 2.51
N ASP A 288 -20.52 7.13 1.81
CA ASP A 288 -21.35 6.00 2.21
C ASP A 288 -20.57 4.67 2.23
N GLU A 289 -19.58 4.51 1.32
CA GLU A 289 -18.72 3.34 1.29
C GLU A 289 -17.82 3.31 2.53
N ALA A 290 -17.32 4.46 2.99
CA ALA A 290 -16.59 4.57 4.25
C ALA A 290 -17.43 4.08 5.44
N ALA A 291 -18.69 4.48 5.53
CA ALA A 291 -19.58 4.04 6.61
C ALA A 291 -19.80 2.52 6.60
N LYS A 292 -19.97 1.92 5.41
CA LYS A 292 -20.12 0.46 5.26
C LYS A 292 -18.83 -0.26 5.64
N PHE A 293 -17.68 0.23 5.15
CA PHE A 293 -16.37 -0.31 5.46
C PHE A 293 -16.12 -0.31 6.97
N ILE A 294 -16.30 0.81 7.65
CA ILE A 294 -16.10 0.93 9.10
C ILE A 294 -16.94 -0.11 9.85
N LYS A 295 -18.23 -0.22 9.50
CA LYS A 295 -19.16 -1.15 10.15
C LYS A 295 -18.74 -2.62 10.00
N GLY A 296 -18.22 -2.99 8.83
CA GLY A 296 -17.89 -4.39 8.53
C GLY A 296 -16.43 -4.73 8.84
N PHE A 297 -15.50 -3.80 8.71
CA PHE A 297 -14.07 -4.06 8.85
C PHE A 297 -13.64 -4.20 10.33
N LYS A 298 -14.25 -3.47 11.27
CA LYS A 298 -13.97 -3.65 12.71
C LYS A 298 -14.19 -5.10 13.19
N PRO A 299 -15.36 -5.73 12.95
CA PRO A 299 -15.54 -7.16 13.28
C PRO A 299 -14.58 -8.08 12.52
N TYR A 300 -14.23 -7.75 11.27
CA TYR A 300 -13.23 -8.51 10.51
C TYR A 300 -11.84 -8.46 11.16
N LEU A 301 -11.40 -7.29 11.63
CA LEU A 301 -10.14 -7.14 12.37
C LEU A 301 -10.12 -8.04 13.61
N VAL A 302 -11.18 -7.99 14.43
CA VAL A 302 -11.31 -8.82 15.64
C VAL A 302 -11.25 -10.32 15.30
N ALA A 303 -11.98 -10.76 14.26
CA ALA A 303 -11.96 -12.14 13.79
C ALA A 303 -10.56 -12.60 13.33
N ASN A 304 -9.74 -11.67 12.84
CA ASN A 304 -8.36 -11.90 12.45
C ASN A 304 -7.33 -11.59 13.55
N LYS A 305 -7.78 -11.49 14.82
CA LYS A 305 -6.94 -11.25 16.00
C LYS A 305 -6.16 -9.92 15.93
N GLN A 306 -6.72 -8.93 15.27
CA GLN A 306 -6.19 -7.58 15.20
C GLN A 306 -6.93 -6.66 16.19
N PRO A 307 -6.30 -5.56 16.64
CA PRO A 307 -6.99 -4.52 17.41
C PRO A 307 -8.21 -3.99 16.63
N GLU A 308 -9.27 -3.64 17.34
CA GLU A 308 -10.48 -3.01 16.77
C GLU A 308 -10.23 -1.52 16.41
N ILE A 309 -9.09 -1.23 15.79
CA ILE A 309 -8.67 0.10 15.34
C ILE A 309 -8.43 0.00 13.85
N ILE A 310 -9.13 0.80 13.06
CA ILE A 310 -8.98 0.78 11.60
C ILE A 310 -7.71 1.55 11.22
N PRO A 311 -6.68 0.88 10.66
CA PRO A 311 -5.56 1.59 10.07
C PRO A 311 -6.01 2.27 8.77
N ALA A 312 -5.62 3.53 8.56
CA ALA A 312 -6.00 4.26 7.35
C ALA A 312 -5.55 3.55 6.05
N VAL A 313 -4.40 2.91 6.09
CA VAL A 313 -3.86 2.16 4.95
C VAL A 313 -4.68 0.92 4.59
N SER A 314 -5.43 0.34 5.54
CA SER A 314 -6.39 -0.73 5.21
C SER A 314 -7.53 -0.22 4.33
N ALA A 315 -7.96 1.04 4.50
CA ALA A 315 -8.95 1.66 3.64
C ALA A 315 -8.40 1.87 2.22
N LEU A 316 -7.11 2.21 2.07
CA LEU A 316 -6.46 2.30 0.75
C LEU A 316 -6.33 0.95 0.07
N GLY A 317 -5.98 -0.11 0.80
CA GLY A 317 -5.95 -1.48 0.27
C GLY A 317 -7.33 -1.93 -0.24
N TYR A 318 -8.38 -1.62 0.53
CA TYR A 318 -9.76 -1.88 0.12
C TYR A 318 -10.12 -1.10 -1.15
N ASP A 319 -9.81 0.19 -1.21
CA ASP A 319 -10.08 1.05 -2.37
C ASP A 319 -9.30 0.59 -3.62
N ALA A 320 -8.04 0.21 -3.48
CA ALA A 320 -7.24 -0.32 -4.59
C ALA A 320 -7.87 -1.57 -5.20
N TYR A 321 -8.43 -2.44 -4.36
CA TYR A 321 -9.17 -3.62 -4.81
C TYR A 321 -10.45 -3.23 -5.58
N LEU A 322 -11.24 -2.30 -5.08
CA LEU A 322 -12.45 -1.83 -5.79
C LEU A 322 -12.12 -1.18 -7.13
N VAL A 323 -11.05 -0.38 -7.18
CA VAL A 323 -10.54 0.21 -8.44
C VAL A 323 -10.17 -0.89 -9.44
N ALA A 324 -9.47 -1.94 -8.98
CA ALA A 324 -9.09 -3.07 -9.83
C ALA A 324 -10.31 -3.79 -10.40
N LEU A 325 -11.32 -4.09 -9.58
CA LEU A 325 -12.56 -4.72 -10.05
C LEU A 325 -13.27 -3.85 -11.09
N LYS A 326 -13.38 -2.55 -10.82
CA LYS A 326 -14.03 -1.61 -11.75
C LYS A 326 -13.29 -1.53 -13.08
N ALA A 327 -11.97 -1.52 -13.05
CA ALA A 327 -11.14 -1.48 -14.26
C ALA A 327 -11.25 -2.79 -15.07
N ILE A 328 -11.25 -3.96 -14.41
CA ILE A 328 -11.42 -5.28 -15.04
C ILE A 328 -12.80 -5.38 -15.71
N GLU A 329 -13.86 -4.97 -15.01
CA GLU A 329 -15.23 -4.94 -15.53
C GLU A 329 -15.33 -4.03 -16.76
N THR A 330 -14.80 -2.81 -16.66
CA THR A 330 -14.80 -1.82 -17.74
C THR A 330 -13.99 -2.28 -18.96
N ALA A 331 -12.84 -2.90 -18.73
CA ALA A 331 -12.01 -3.49 -19.79
C ALA A 331 -12.71 -4.66 -20.50
N GLY A 332 -13.61 -5.34 -19.80
CA GLY A 332 -14.22 -6.58 -20.31
C GLY A 332 -13.18 -7.65 -20.65
N SER A 333 -12.04 -7.69 -19.93
CA SER A 333 -10.87 -8.50 -20.26
C SER A 333 -10.05 -8.79 -19.01
N THR A 334 -9.32 -9.91 -19.00
CA THR A 334 -8.31 -10.24 -17.98
C THR A 334 -6.89 -9.83 -18.41
N LYS A 335 -6.74 -9.25 -19.60
CA LYS A 335 -5.43 -8.83 -20.12
C LYS A 335 -5.00 -7.51 -19.49
N GLY A 336 -3.78 -7.47 -18.95
CA GLY A 336 -3.26 -6.31 -18.24
C GLY A 336 -3.27 -5.01 -19.06
N SER A 337 -2.90 -5.05 -20.36
CA SER A 337 -2.95 -3.86 -21.21
C SER A 337 -4.36 -3.28 -21.40
N ASP A 338 -5.40 -4.13 -21.44
CA ASP A 338 -6.77 -3.69 -21.56
C ASP A 338 -7.26 -3.08 -20.23
N ILE A 339 -6.87 -3.69 -19.10
CA ILE A 339 -7.14 -3.18 -17.75
C ILE A 339 -6.44 -1.82 -17.56
N ARG A 340 -5.18 -1.68 -17.99
CA ARG A 340 -4.44 -0.40 -17.96
C ARG A 340 -5.18 0.69 -18.72
N ALA A 341 -5.67 0.36 -19.92
CA ALA A 341 -6.44 1.32 -20.72
C ALA A 341 -7.75 1.76 -20.03
N ALA A 342 -8.40 0.84 -19.31
CA ALA A 342 -9.61 1.14 -18.54
C ALA A 342 -9.30 1.99 -17.29
N LEU A 343 -8.18 1.74 -16.60
CA LEU A 343 -7.76 2.47 -15.40
C LEU A 343 -7.69 3.97 -15.61
N VAL A 344 -7.19 4.43 -16.77
CA VAL A 344 -7.07 5.86 -17.09
C VAL A 344 -8.38 6.64 -16.90
N ASN A 345 -9.52 5.99 -17.14
CA ASN A 345 -10.84 6.61 -17.02
C ASN A 345 -11.66 6.05 -15.84
N THR A 346 -11.04 5.23 -14.99
CA THR A 346 -11.75 4.64 -13.84
C THR A 346 -11.99 5.71 -12.78
N GLN A 347 -13.24 5.79 -12.31
CA GLN A 347 -13.65 6.63 -11.20
C GLN A 347 -14.51 5.82 -10.24
N ILE A 348 -14.27 5.96 -8.94
CA ILE A 348 -15.09 5.38 -7.88
C ILE A 348 -15.24 6.37 -6.70
N ASP A 349 -16.31 6.22 -5.95
CA ASP A 349 -16.45 6.80 -4.62
C ASP A 349 -16.05 5.73 -3.61
N GLY A 350 -14.75 5.74 -3.24
CA GLY A 350 -14.16 4.78 -2.33
C GLY A 350 -14.32 5.14 -0.86
N VAL A 351 -13.71 4.35 0.00
CA VAL A 351 -13.64 4.58 1.45
C VAL A 351 -12.86 5.86 1.76
N THR A 352 -11.77 6.11 1.04
CA THR A 352 -10.92 7.30 1.22
C THR A 352 -11.37 8.50 0.38
N GLY A 353 -12.64 8.53 -0.02
CA GLY A 353 -13.23 9.57 -0.87
C GLY A 353 -13.20 9.22 -2.35
N LYS A 354 -13.44 10.23 -3.20
CA LYS A 354 -13.41 10.05 -4.65
C LYS A 354 -12.00 9.66 -5.11
N ILE A 355 -11.95 8.68 -6.02
CA ILE A 355 -10.73 8.26 -6.69
C ILE A 355 -10.95 8.42 -8.19
N ALA A 356 -10.13 9.25 -8.81
CA ALA A 356 -10.00 9.45 -10.24
C ALA A 356 -8.53 9.74 -10.51
N PHE A 357 -8.01 9.34 -11.64
CA PHE A 357 -6.59 9.44 -11.94
C PHE A 357 -6.28 10.62 -12.86
N ASP A 358 -5.18 11.31 -12.57
CA ASP A 358 -4.59 12.27 -13.47
C ASP A 358 -3.82 11.59 -14.64
N SER A 359 -3.16 12.38 -15.48
CA SER A 359 -2.37 11.87 -16.61
C SER A 359 -1.17 11.01 -16.21
N ASN A 360 -0.72 11.07 -14.97
CA ASN A 360 0.39 10.27 -14.45
C ASN A 360 -0.09 8.98 -13.78
N GLY A 361 -1.39 8.79 -13.60
CA GLY A 361 -1.96 7.67 -12.84
C GLY A 361 -2.06 7.93 -11.34
N ASP A 362 -1.93 9.19 -10.91
CA ASP A 362 -2.07 9.60 -9.52
C ASP A 362 -3.52 9.94 -9.18
N ALA A 363 -4.01 9.49 -8.03
CA ALA A 363 -5.32 9.90 -7.56
C ALA A 363 -5.34 11.38 -7.19
N GLU A 364 -6.35 12.11 -7.68
CA GLU A 364 -6.60 13.49 -7.33
C GLU A 364 -7.14 13.57 -5.89
N LYS A 365 -6.25 13.75 -4.92
CA LYS A 365 -6.57 13.87 -3.50
C LYS A 365 -6.24 15.27 -2.99
N ASP A 366 -7.23 15.89 -2.37
CA ASP A 366 -7.14 17.25 -1.81
C ASP A 366 -7.22 17.29 -0.28
N MET A 367 -7.29 16.12 0.37
CA MET A 367 -7.58 15.98 1.79
C MET A 367 -6.59 15.07 2.49
N ALA A 368 -6.17 15.47 3.69
CA ALA A 368 -5.43 14.64 4.64
C ALA A 368 -6.02 14.80 6.05
N PHE A 369 -5.82 13.77 6.87
CA PHE A 369 -6.20 13.76 8.27
C PHE A 369 -4.96 13.92 9.13
N ILE A 370 -5.04 14.75 10.18
CA ILE A 370 -3.99 14.88 11.19
C ILE A 370 -4.44 14.16 12.44
N LYS A 371 -3.56 13.28 12.94
CA LYS A 371 -3.73 12.56 14.20
C LYS A 371 -2.62 12.91 15.18
N VAL A 372 -2.94 12.78 16.46
CA VAL A 372 -1.99 12.92 17.55
C VAL A 372 -2.04 11.69 18.44
N VAL A 373 -0.90 11.28 18.97
CA VAL A 373 -0.86 10.29 20.05
C VAL A 373 -1.28 10.97 21.34
N LYS A 374 -2.38 10.53 21.92
CA LYS A 374 -2.92 11.01 23.17
C LYS A 374 -3.52 9.86 23.96
N ASP A 375 -3.15 9.78 25.26
CA ASP A 375 -3.59 8.71 26.15
C ASP A 375 -3.26 7.30 25.59
N GLY A 376 -2.08 7.17 24.95
CA GLY A 376 -1.61 5.91 24.39
C GLY A 376 -2.35 5.44 23.12
N ALA A 377 -3.07 6.30 22.43
CA ALA A 377 -3.79 5.97 21.20
C ALA A 377 -3.72 7.11 20.18
N PHE A 378 -3.86 6.79 18.90
CA PHE A 378 -4.07 7.80 17.88
C PHE A 378 -5.44 8.44 18.05
N LYS A 379 -5.49 9.77 18.10
CA LYS A 379 -6.71 10.55 18.17
C LYS A 379 -6.79 11.47 16.97
N PHE A 380 -7.93 11.51 16.33
CA PHE A 380 -8.24 12.51 15.30
C PHE A 380 -8.07 13.93 15.84
N LEU A 381 -7.40 14.77 15.08
CA LEU A 381 -7.20 16.18 15.43
C LEU A 381 -7.96 17.10 14.49
N LYS A 382 -7.74 16.98 13.22
CA LYS A 382 -8.46 17.74 12.18
C LYS A 382 -8.28 17.15 10.79
N THR A 383 -9.22 17.45 9.91
CA THR A 383 -9.09 17.28 8.46
C THR A 383 -8.44 18.53 7.86
N VAL A 384 -7.49 18.36 6.97
CA VAL A 384 -6.83 19.45 6.23
C VAL A 384 -7.11 19.30 4.75
N ARG A 385 -7.59 20.39 4.13
CA ARG A 385 -7.71 20.50 2.68
C ARG A 385 -6.77 21.62 2.21
N ILE A 386 -6.03 21.36 1.13
CA ILE A 386 -5.19 22.36 0.47
C ILE A 386 -5.78 22.53 -0.93
N GLN A 387 -6.14 23.75 -1.24
CA GLN A 387 -6.62 24.16 -2.57
C GLN A 387 -5.45 24.46 -3.51
#